data_db297971bbd99a0718d682816ee6bd9d
#
_entry.id   db297971bbd99a0718d682816ee6bd9d
#
_cell.length_a   1.000
_cell.length_b   1.000
_cell.length_c   1.000
_cell.angle_alpha   90.00
_cell.angle_beta   90.00
_cell.angle_gamma   90.00
#
_symmetry.space_group_name_H-M   'P 1'
#
loop_
_entity.id
_entity.type
_entity.pdbx_description
1 polymer ?
#
loop_
_entity_poly.entity_id
_entity_poly.type
_entity_poly.pdbx_seq_one_letter_code
_entity_poly.pdbx_strand_id
1 'polypeptide(L)'
;MLVALDVSPDVAAEAAETGTDLIVSHHPVMNIRWHAQQMQTLREDTRLGGLLTELVKRDISAICMHTNLDAAEGGVNDCLACTLGLQDTKPLNEEKIGRIGTLSCEKPLEQFLSDVVKLLSCNGLRYRDGGRPVHRVAVGGGACGEYIPQAIAQGCDTFVTSDLRYNDFLDTQGLNLIDAGHFPTEDVVCQEIVRRLRETFPELEVTKSAVHGDAVKFYMR
;
A
#
# COMPACT_ATOMS: atom_id res chain seq x y z
N MET A 1 -17.57 5.19 10.89
CA MET A 1 -16.51 5.41 9.86
C MET A 1 -16.06 4.07 9.30
N LEU A 2 -15.81 4.02 8.01
CA LEU A 2 -15.29 2.85 7.29
C LEU A 2 -13.90 3.14 6.75
N VAL A 3 -12.92 2.27 6.99
CA VAL A 3 -11.54 2.43 6.51
C VAL A 3 -11.27 1.41 5.40
N ALA A 4 -10.71 1.86 4.28
CA ALA A 4 -10.33 1.02 3.15
C ALA A 4 -9.08 1.57 2.45
N LEU A 5 -8.36 0.76 1.68
CA LEU A 5 -7.27 1.26 0.83
C LEU A 5 -7.85 2.08 -0.32
N ASP A 6 -8.85 1.53 -1.00
CA ASP A 6 -9.55 2.13 -2.14
C ASP A 6 -11.03 2.36 -1.85
N VAL A 7 -11.60 3.46 -2.36
CA VAL A 7 -13.05 3.65 -2.40
C VAL A 7 -13.57 3.04 -3.71
N SER A 8 -13.94 1.77 -3.64
CA SER A 8 -14.57 1.04 -4.75
C SER A 8 -16.10 1.15 -4.69
N PRO A 9 -16.83 0.77 -5.76
CA PRO A 9 -18.28 0.63 -5.69
C PRO A 9 -18.78 -0.30 -4.57
N ASP A 10 -18.06 -1.41 -4.32
CA ASP A 10 -18.39 -2.36 -3.26
C ASP A 10 -18.20 -1.75 -1.88
N VAL A 11 -17.10 -0.99 -1.66
CA VAL A 11 -16.88 -0.24 -0.41
C VAL A 11 -17.93 0.84 -0.18
N ALA A 12 -18.36 1.54 -1.24
CA ALA A 12 -19.43 2.51 -1.15
C ALA A 12 -20.79 1.86 -0.82
N ALA A 13 -21.05 0.68 -1.38
CA ALA A 13 -22.24 -0.11 -1.05
C ALA A 13 -22.23 -0.57 0.41
N GLU A 14 -21.11 -1.13 0.89
CA GLU A 14 -20.92 -1.50 2.30
C GLU A 14 -21.14 -0.31 3.24
N ALA A 15 -20.57 0.86 2.91
CA ALA A 15 -20.77 2.08 3.69
C ALA A 15 -22.25 2.48 3.78
N ALA A 16 -22.98 2.37 2.67
CA ALA A 16 -24.42 2.65 2.64
C ALA A 16 -25.23 1.63 3.46
N GLU A 17 -24.91 0.34 3.37
CA GLU A 17 -25.59 -0.74 4.09
C GLU A 17 -25.35 -0.66 5.61
N THR A 18 -24.16 -0.22 6.03
CA THR A 18 -23.77 -0.09 7.44
C THR A 18 -24.13 1.26 8.05
N GLY A 19 -24.74 2.18 7.28
CA GLY A 19 -25.05 3.53 7.75
C GLY A 19 -23.81 4.36 8.07
N THR A 20 -22.74 4.17 7.31
CA THR A 20 -21.48 4.89 7.48
C THR A 20 -21.55 6.29 6.87
N ASP A 21 -21.19 7.32 7.63
CA ASP A 21 -21.19 8.72 7.16
C ASP A 21 -19.86 9.14 6.54
N LEU A 22 -18.77 8.46 6.87
CA LEU A 22 -17.42 8.81 6.41
C LEU A 22 -16.59 7.58 6.04
N ILE A 23 -16.05 7.59 4.82
CA ILE A 23 -15.02 6.65 4.38
C ILE A 23 -13.65 7.33 4.50
N VAL A 24 -12.70 6.66 5.15
CA VAL A 24 -11.30 7.07 5.22
C VAL A 24 -10.47 6.12 4.37
N SER A 25 -9.78 6.64 3.35
CA SER A 25 -9.01 5.83 2.43
C SER A 25 -7.57 6.32 2.27
N HIS A 26 -6.71 5.44 1.76
CA HIS A 26 -5.38 5.83 1.30
C HIS A 26 -5.45 6.42 -0.11
N HIS A 27 -6.05 5.71 -1.05
CA HIS A 27 -6.19 6.19 -2.41
C HIS A 27 -7.35 7.19 -2.55
N PRO A 28 -7.14 8.27 -3.33
CA PRO A 28 -8.19 9.25 -3.57
C PRO A 28 -9.31 8.68 -4.45
N VAL A 29 -10.56 9.02 -4.14
CA VAL A 29 -11.71 8.70 -4.99
C VAL A 29 -11.53 9.29 -6.39
N MET A 30 -11.00 10.53 -6.44
CA MET A 30 -10.69 11.23 -7.68
C MET A 30 -9.19 11.50 -7.77
N ASN A 31 -8.52 10.89 -8.72
CA ASN A 31 -7.12 11.19 -8.99
C ASN A 31 -7.00 12.32 -10.02
N ILE A 32 -7.17 13.55 -9.56
CA ILE A 32 -7.14 14.75 -10.41
C ILE A 32 -5.74 14.97 -11.03
N ARG A 33 -4.68 14.59 -10.35
CA ARG A 33 -3.29 14.82 -10.81
C ARG A 33 -2.98 14.04 -12.09
N TRP A 34 -3.42 12.79 -12.18
CA TRP A 34 -3.19 11.92 -13.35
C TRP A 34 -4.06 12.30 -14.55
N HIS A 35 -5.19 12.95 -14.30
CA HIS A 35 -6.18 13.32 -15.31
C HIS A 35 -6.36 14.83 -15.45
N ALA A 36 -5.38 15.63 -15.01
CA ALA A 36 -5.46 17.10 -14.99
C ALA A 36 -5.80 17.73 -16.35
N GLN A 37 -5.49 17.04 -17.44
CA GLN A 37 -5.82 17.48 -18.82
C GLN A 37 -7.11 16.86 -19.38
N GLN A 38 -7.77 15.98 -18.62
CA GLN A 38 -9.01 15.33 -19.05
C GLN A 38 -10.21 15.91 -18.30
N MET A 39 -11.25 16.20 -19.04
CA MET A 39 -12.52 16.61 -18.43
C MET A 39 -13.11 15.43 -17.67
N GLN A 40 -13.31 15.58 -16.37
CA GLN A 40 -14.02 14.61 -15.55
C GLN A 40 -15.53 14.84 -15.68
N THR A 41 -16.28 13.78 -15.95
CA THR A 41 -17.74 13.85 -16.04
C THR A 41 -18.36 13.09 -14.87
N LEU A 42 -19.45 13.63 -14.32
CA LEU A 42 -20.26 12.98 -13.28
C LEU A 42 -21.39 12.12 -13.87
N ARG A 43 -21.18 11.55 -15.05
CA ARG A 43 -22.15 10.65 -15.67
C ARG A 43 -22.20 9.33 -14.89
N GLU A 44 -23.38 8.89 -14.53
CA GLU A 44 -23.60 7.64 -13.78
C GLU A 44 -23.14 6.38 -14.53
N ASP A 45 -23.05 6.44 -15.85
CA ASP A 45 -22.57 5.34 -16.71
C ASP A 45 -21.03 5.22 -16.74
N THR A 46 -20.30 6.11 -16.05
CA THR A 46 -18.85 5.99 -15.83
C THR A 46 -18.57 5.48 -14.42
N ARG A 47 -17.47 4.72 -14.24
CA ARG A 47 -17.08 4.20 -12.92
C ARG A 47 -17.00 5.31 -11.88
N LEU A 48 -16.29 6.40 -12.20
CA LEU A 48 -16.10 7.50 -11.26
C LEU A 48 -17.42 8.28 -11.02
N GLY A 49 -18.14 8.60 -12.10
CA GLY A 49 -19.39 9.36 -11.99
C GLY A 49 -20.45 8.60 -11.23
N GLY A 50 -20.60 7.30 -11.46
CA GLY A 50 -21.52 6.43 -10.71
C GLY A 50 -21.14 6.36 -9.24
N LEU A 51 -19.86 6.15 -8.92
CA LEU A 51 -19.38 6.13 -7.54
C LEU A 51 -19.64 7.45 -6.81
N LEU A 52 -19.28 8.59 -7.40
CA LEU A 52 -19.50 9.90 -6.79
C LEU A 52 -20.99 10.19 -6.60
N THR A 53 -21.81 9.83 -7.59
CA THR A 53 -23.26 9.99 -7.49
C THR A 53 -23.84 9.16 -6.35
N GLU A 54 -23.37 7.93 -6.16
CA GLU A 54 -23.84 7.07 -5.06
C GLU A 54 -23.44 7.64 -3.70
N LEU A 55 -22.20 8.08 -3.54
CA LEU A 55 -21.75 8.73 -2.29
C LEU A 55 -22.60 9.96 -1.97
N VAL A 56 -22.85 10.83 -2.96
CA VAL A 56 -23.68 12.05 -2.79
C VAL A 56 -25.13 11.70 -2.44
N LYS A 57 -25.75 10.74 -3.15
CA LYS A 57 -27.13 10.31 -2.89
C LYS A 57 -27.32 9.75 -1.48
N ARG A 58 -26.25 9.17 -0.90
CA ARG A 58 -26.27 8.55 0.44
C ARG A 58 -25.73 9.46 1.53
N ASP A 59 -25.34 10.68 1.21
CA ASP A 59 -24.71 11.63 2.14
C ASP A 59 -23.44 11.07 2.80
N ILE A 60 -22.65 10.27 2.03
CA ILE A 60 -21.41 9.66 2.50
C ILE A 60 -20.25 10.54 2.08
N SER A 61 -19.49 11.02 3.06
CA SER A 61 -18.24 11.75 2.84
C SER A 61 -17.07 10.79 2.62
N ALA A 62 -16.06 11.22 1.87
CA ALA A 62 -14.81 10.47 1.72
C ALA A 62 -13.61 11.40 1.90
N ILE A 63 -12.63 10.94 2.67
CA ILE A 63 -11.33 11.62 2.85
C ILE A 63 -10.22 10.64 2.53
N CYS A 64 -9.21 11.10 1.79
CA CYS A 64 -8.03 10.29 1.50
C CYS A 64 -6.76 10.89 2.08
N MET A 65 -5.84 10.02 2.49
CA MET A 65 -4.49 10.34 2.93
C MET A 65 -3.52 9.50 2.10
N HIS A 66 -2.97 10.09 1.03
CA HIS A 66 -2.10 9.41 0.06
C HIS A 66 -0.62 9.59 0.41
N THR A 67 0.16 10.27 -0.41
CA THR A 67 1.60 10.47 -0.21
C THR A 67 1.97 11.10 1.14
N ASN A 68 1.09 11.90 1.73
CA ASN A 68 1.27 12.40 3.10
C ASN A 68 1.24 11.27 4.14
N LEU A 69 0.47 10.20 3.92
CA LEU A 69 0.46 9.03 4.77
C LEU A 69 1.67 8.11 4.51
N ASP A 70 2.16 8.04 3.26
CA ASP A 70 3.39 7.31 2.93
C ASP A 70 4.60 7.86 3.69
N ALA A 71 4.68 9.19 3.79
CA ALA A 71 5.77 9.87 4.46
C ALA A 71 5.61 9.96 5.99
N ALA A 72 4.39 9.80 6.50
CA ALA A 72 4.08 9.99 7.92
C ALA A 72 4.75 8.94 8.81
N GLU A 73 5.07 9.33 10.05
CA GLU A 73 5.44 8.41 11.11
C GLU A 73 4.25 7.51 11.47
N GLY A 74 4.48 6.19 11.47
CA GLY A 74 3.44 5.18 11.63
C GLY A 74 2.47 5.14 10.45
N GLY A 75 2.85 5.67 9.28
CA GLY A 75 2.10 5.56 8.03
C GLY A 75 2.41 4.27 7.27
N VAL A 76 2.12 4.25 5.96
CA VAL A 76 2.21 3.06 5.10
C VAL A 76 3.56 2.35 5.25
N ASN A 77 4.65 3.09 5.09
CA ASN A 77 5.99 2.51 5.05
C ASN A 77 6.48 2.02 6.41
N ASP A 78 6.06 2.64 7.51
CA ASP A 78 6.35 2.14 8.85
C ASP A 78 5.55 0.87 9.16
N CYS A 79 4.29 0.83 8.75
CA CYS A 79 3.45 -0.36 8.88
C CYS A 79 4.01 -1.53 8.07
N LEU A 80 4.44 -1.28 6.83
CA LEU A 80 5.05 -2.29 5.97
C LEU A 80 6.36 -2.83 6.58
N ALA A 81 7.24 -1.93 7.03
CA ALA A 81 8.50 -2.31 7.69
C ALA A 81 8.25 -3.14 8.96
N CYS A 82 7.30 -2.71 9.79
CA CYS A 82 6.91 -3.43 11.01
C CYS A 82 6.34 -4.82 10.69
N THR A 83 5.44 -4.91 9.70
CA THR A 83 4.83 -6.19 9.27
C THR A 83 5.89 -7.17 8.79
N LEU A 84 6.92 -6.70 8.08
CA LEU A 84 8.04 -7.53 7.63
C LEU A 84 9.09 -7.79 8.73
N GLY A 85 8.89 -7.30 9.95
CA GLY A 85 9.76 -7.54 11.10
C GLY A 85 11.08 -6.79 11.07
N LEU A 86 11.14 -5.66 10.36
CA LEU A 86 12.34 -4.82 10.32
C LEU A 86 12.54 -4.05 11.61
N GLN A 87 13.77 -4.01 12.07
CA GLN A 87 14.24 -3.28 13.25
C GLN A 87 15.08 -2.07 12.85
N ASP A 88 15.25 -1.12 13.77
CA ASP A 88 16.08 0.09 13.60
C ASP A 88 15.72 0.87 12.32
N THR A 89 14.44 1.03 12.08
CA THR A 89 13.93 1.62 10.85
C THR A 89 14.23 3.12 10.77
N LYS A 90 14.56 3.58 9.56
CA LYS A 90 14.74 4.98 9.22
C LYS A 90 14.19 5.26 7.81
N PRO A 91 13.89 6.53 7.47
CA PRO A 91 13.49 6.88 6.11
C PRO A 91 14.52 6.45 5.06
N LEU A 92 14.04 6.00 3.90
CA LEU A 92 14.87 5.63 2.75
C LEU A 92 15.47 6.87 2.08
N ASN A 93 14.73 7.97 2.04
CA ASN A 93 15.09 9.21 1.37
C ASN A 93 14.69 10.46 2.18
N GLU A 94 15.04 11.64 1.69
CA GLU A 94 14.73 12.95 2.31
C GLU A 94 13.23 13.26 2.31
N GLU A 95 12.48 12.76 1.33
CA GLU A 95 11.03 12.89 1.21
C GLU A 95 10.28 12.00 2.21
N LYS A 96 11.01 11.15 2.94
CA LYS A 96 10.52 10.16 3.89
C LYS A 96 9.62 9.08 3.28
N ILE A 97 9.69 8.88 1.98
CA ILE A 97 9.03 7.80 1.28
C ILE A 97 9.90 6.53 1.38
N GLY A 98 9.29 5.44 1.82
CA GLY A 98 9.99 4.20 2.11
C GLY A 98 10.74 4.20 3.45
N ARG A 99 11.11 3.00 3.87
CA ARG A 99 11.92 2.77 5.09
C ARG A 99 13.05 1.80 4.79
N ILE A 100 14.11 1.91 5.59
CA ILE A 100 15.19 0.94 5.65
C ILE A 100 15.26 0.41 7.07
N GLY A 101 15.43 -0.88 7.20
CA GLY A 101 15.68 -1.52 8.50
C GLY A 101 16.49 -2.80 8.34
N THR A 102 16.68 -3.51 9.41
CA THR A 102 17.39 -4.78 9.43
C THR A 102 16.50 -5.90 9.99
N LEU A 103 16.66 -7.10 9.47
CA LEU A 103 16.13 -8.29 10.12
C LEU A 103 16.96 -8.61 11.37
N SER A 104 16.37 -9.27 12.35
CA SER A 104 17.08 -9.74 13.56
C SER A 104 18.21 -10.71 13.26
N CYS A 105 18.13 -11.43 12.15
CA CYS A 105 19.18 -12.30 11.63
C CYS A 105 19.08 -12.36 10.09
N GLU A 106 20.24 -12.64 9.48
CA GLU A 106 20.31 -12.88 8.03
C GLU A 106 19.50 -14.13 7.64
N LYS A 107 18.80 -14.07 6.51
CA LYS A 107 17.97 -15.16 5.97
C LYS A 107 18.30 -15.47 4.51
N PRO A 108 18.18 -16.73 4.08
CA PRO A 108 18.14 -17.06 2.65
C PRO A 108 16.99 -16.33 1.95
N LEU A 109 17.20 -15.89 0.70
CA LEU A 109 16.17 -15.17 -0.07
C LEU A 109 14.85 -15.93 -0.14
N GLU A 110 14.87 -17.24 -0.45
CA GLU A 110 13.65 -18.05 -0.57
C GLU A 110 12.83 -18.08 0.73
N GLN A 111 13.49 -18.11 1.88
CA GLN A 111 12.80 -18.04 3.16
C GLN A 111 12.14 -16.68 3.34
N PHE A 112 12.83 -15.60 3.02
CA PHE A 112 12.27 -14.26 3.11
C PHE A 112 11.11 -14.04 2.14
N LEU A 113 11.19 -14.56 0.90
CA LEU A 113 10.07 -14.54 -0.07
C LEU A 113 8.82 -15.24 0.51
N SER A 114 9.01 -16.39 1.16
CA SER A 114 7.92 -17.11 1.83
C SER A 114 7.33 -16.31 2.99
N ASP A 115 8.19 -15.63 3.77
CA ASP A 115 7.74 -14.74 4.85
C ASP A 115 6.94 -13.55 4.30
N VAL A 116 7.39 -12.89 3.22
CA VAL A 116 6.68 -11.78 2.55
C VAL A 116 5.29 -12.23 2.10
N VAL A 117 5.19 -13.35 1.38
CA VAL A 117 3.89 -13.89 0.92
C VAL A 117 2.94 -14.10 2.08
N LYS A 118 3.42 -14.70 3.17
CA LYS A 118 2.61 -15.00 4.35
C LYS A 118 2.20 -13.75 5.12
N LEU A 119 3.16 -12.86 5.40
CA LEU A 119 2.93 -11.67 6.26
C LEU A 119 2.05 -10.63 5.57
N LEU A 120 2.20 -10.45 4.26
CA LEU A 120 1.41 -9.52 3.47
C LEU A 120 0.17 -10.17 2.85
N SER A 121 -0.04 -11.48 3.05
CA SER A 121 -1.14 -12.24 2.43
C SER A 121 -1.19 -12.09 0.91
N CYS A 122 -0.01 -12.04 0.25
CA CYS A 122 0.08 -11.89 -1.19
C CYS A 122 -0.47 -13.12 -1.92
N ASN A 123 -1.17 -12.92 -3.04
CA ASN A 123 -1.59 -14.00 -3.93
C ASN A 123 -0.42 -14.58 -4.76
N GLY A 124 0.73 -13.92 -4.75
CA GLY A 124 1.97 -14.23 -5.45
C GLY A 124 2.86 -13.01 -5.47
N LEU A 125 4.12 -13.19 -5.84
CA LEU A 125 5.07 -12.09 -6.01
C LEU A 125 5.96 -12.32 -7.23
N ARG A 126 6.57 -11.25 -7.73
CA ARG A 126 7.64 -11.30 -8.73
C ARG A 126 8.94 -10.90 -8.07
N TYR A 127 10.04 -11.53 -8.43
CA TYR A 127 11.32 -11.15 -7.83
C TYR A 127 12.50 -11.32 -8.79
N ARG A 128 13.56 -10.62 -8.48
CA ARG A 128 14.91 -10.85 -9.00
C ARG A 128 15.82 -11.24 -7.86
N ASP A 129 16.55 -12.31 -8.03
CA ASP A 129 17.63 -12.70 -7.12
C ASP A 129 18.87 -11.82 -7.42
N GLY A 130 19.29 -11.05 -6.44
CA GLY A 130 20.51 -10.25 -6.46
C GLY A 130 21.76 -11.01 -6.04
N GLY A 131 21.64 -12.30 -5.70
CA GLY A 131 22.73 -13.16 -5.27
C GLY A 131 23.20 -12.87 -3.84
N ARG A 132 22.34 -12.30 -3.00
CA ARG A 132 22.67 -11.92 -1.61
C ARG A 132 21.66 -12.50 -0.62
N PRO A 133 22.11 -12.91 0.58
CA PRO A 133 21.20 -13.17 1.67
C PRO A 133 20.51 -11.87 2.09
N VAL A 134 19.37 -12.00 2.77
CA VAL A 134 18.52 -10.90 3.18
C VAL A 134 18.79 -10.52 4.62
N HIS A 135 19.21 -9.28 4.85
CA HIS A 135 19.42 -8.73 6.19
C HIS A 135 19.06 -7.24 6.26
N ARG A 136 19.59 -6.42 5.35
CA ARG A 136 19.34 -4.99 5.31
C ARG A 136 18.33 -4.67 4.21
N VAL A 137 17.08 -4.48 4.63
CA VAL A 137 15.94 -4.39 3.73
C VAL A 137 15.44 -2.96 3.60
N ALA A 138 15.25 -2.50 2.37
CA ALA A 138 14.43 -1.34 2.07
C ALA A 138 12.99 -1.79 1.77
N VAL A 139 12.02 -0.97 2.12
CA VAL A 139 10.61 -1.15 1.78
C VAL A 139 10.01 0.13 1.22
N GLY A 140 9.10 0.00 0.27
CA GLY A 140 8.30 1.08 -0.28
C GLY A 140 6.93 0.56 -0.66
N GLY A 141 5.87 0.98 0.05
CA GLY A 141 4.49 0.62 -0.27
C GLY A 141 4.08 1.19 -1.61
N GLY A 142 3.29 0.42 -2.38
CA GLY A 142 2.87 0.81 -3.71
C GLY A 142 4.02 0.89 -4.72
N ALA A 143 3.90 1.76 -5.70
CA ALA A 143 4.81 1.88 -6.84
C ALA A 143 6.05 2.73 -6.50
N CYS A 144 7.04 2.14 -5.83
CA CYS A 144 8.27 2.80 -5.41
C CYS A 144 9.53 2.39 -6.20
N GLY A 145 9.36 1.87 -7.42
CA GLY A 145 10.49 1.45 -8.29
C GLY A 145 11.52 2.55 -8.57
N GLU A 146 11.12 3.81 -8.52
CA GLU A 146 12.02 4.97 -8.70
C GLU A 146 13.08 5.09 -7.59
N TYR A 147 12.85 4.48 -6.42
CA TYR A 147 13.78 4.51 -5.29
C TYR A 147 14.78 3.35 -5.24
N ILE A 148 14.83 2.49 -6.26
CA ILE A 148 15.85 1.42 -6.39
C ILE A 148 17.27 1.98 -6.23
N PRO A 149 17.66 3.10 -6.91
CA PRO A 149 18.99 3.67 -6.75
C PRO A 149 19.31 4.10 -5.31
N GLN A 150 18.33 4.63 -4.58
CA GLN A 150 18.49 5.01 -3.19
C GLN A 150 18.70 3.80 -2.29
N ALA A 151 17.94 2.71 -2.49
CA ALA A 151 18.13 1.47 -1.74
C ALA A 151 19.54 0.90 -1.93
N ILE A 152 20.06 0.91 -3.18
CA ILE A 152 21.43 0.50 -3.49
C ILE A 152 22.45 1.42 -2.80
N ALA A 153 22.29 2.74 -2.93
CA ALA A 153 23.20 3.73 -2.34
C ALA A 153 23.23 3.65 -0.80
N GLN A 154 22.14 3.25 -0.17
CA GLN A 154 22.04 3.02 1.27
C GLN A 154 22.57 1.64 1.69
N GLY A 155 23.10 0.83 0.77
CA GLY A 155 23.72 -0.48 1.04
C GLY A 155 22.72 -1.58 1.40
N CYS A 156 21.47 -1.47 0.96
CA CYS A 156 20.49 -2.54 1.13
C CYS A 156 20.88 -3.76 0.28
N ASP A 157 20.55 -4.94 0.77
CA ASP A 157 20.65 -6.19 0.01
C ASP A 157 19.32 -6.56 -0.65
N THR A 158 18.22 -6.02 -0.15
CA THR A 158 16.86 -6.34 -0.59
C THR A 158 15.99 -5.08 -0.62
N PHE A 159 15.10 -4.98 -1.61
CA PHE A 159 14.06 -3.97 -1.69
C PHE A 159 12.70 -4.62 -1.99
N VAL A 160 11.73 -4.37 -1.11
CA VAL A 160 10.34 -4.82 -1.25
C VAL A 160 9.47 -3.64 -1.63
N THR A 161 8.77 -3.74 -2.77
CA THR A 161 7.88 -2.70 -3.30
C THR A 161 6.83 -3.32 -4.22
N SER A 162 6.24 -2.55 -5.14
CA SER A 162 5.32 -3.06 -6.15
C SER A 162 5.40 -2.32 -7.49
N ASP A 163 4.59 -2.78 -8.45
CA ASP A 163 4.41 -2.19 -9.79
C ASP A 163 5.69 -2.01 -10.58
N LEU A 164 6.64 -2.92 -10.38
CA LEU A 164 7.93 -2.88 -11.06
C LEU A 164 7.79 -3.25 -12.53
N ARG A 165 8.45 -2.48 -13.38
CA ARG A 165 8.53 -2.75 -14.82
C ARG A 165 9.57 -3.84 -15.08
N TYR A 166 9.49 -4.49 -16.23
CA TYR A 166 10.46 -5.49 -16.67
C TYR A 166 11.92 -4.97 -16.59
N ASN A 167 12.15 -3.73 -17.03
CA ASN A 167 13.48 -3.14 -17.00
C ASN A 167 14.01 -2.90 -15.59
N ASP A 168 13.14 -2.63 -14.62
CA ASP A 168 13.56 -2.48 -13.22
C ASP A 168 14.20 -3.79 -12.72
N PHE A 169 13.64 -4.95 -13.09
CA PHE A 169 14.24 -6.25 -12.80
C PHE A 169 15.50 -6.54 -13.62
N LEU A 170 15.48 -6.19 -14.93
CA LEU A 170 16.59 -6.49 -15.83
C LEU A 170 17.87 -5.72 -15.46
N ASP A 171 17.72 -4.44 -15.15
CA ASP A 171 18.85 -3.51 -14.99
C ASP A 171 19.39 -3.49 -13.55
N THR A 172 18.61 -3.94 -12.56
CA THR A 172 19.04 -3.98 -11.15
C THR A 172 20.00 -5.14 -10.91
N GLN A 173 21.17 -4.85 -10.37
CA GLN A 173 22.19 -5.86 -10.03
C GLN A 173 22.60 -5.74 -8.55
N GLY A 174 22.91 -6.88 -7.91
CA GLY A 174 23.41 -6.93 -6.52
C GLY A 174 22.39 -6.53 -5.45
N LEU A 175 21.11 -6.40 -5.84
CA LEU A 175 19.97 -6.14 -4.94
C LEU A 175 18.90 -7.20 -5.23
N ASN A 176 18.41 -7.87 -4.19
CA ASN A 176 17.19 -8.66 -4.31
C ASN A 176 16.02 -7.70 -4.47
N LEU A 177 15.30 -7.79 -5.58
CA LEU A 177 14.19 -6.92 -5.89
C LEU A 177 12.90 -7.71 -5.84
N ILE A 178 11.95 -7.31 -4.99
CA ILE A 178 10.71 -8.03 -4.72
C ILE A 178 9.54 -7.11 -5.01
N ASP A 179 8.69 -7.53 -5.94
CA ASP A 179 7.38 -6.93 -6.21
C ASP A 179 6.31 -7.79 -5.55
N ALA A 180 5.83 -7.32 -4.42
CA ALA A 180 4.87 -8.05 -3.59
C ALA A 180 3.40 -7.64 -3.87
N GLY A 181 3.19 -6.78 -4.87
CA GLY A 181 1.88 -6.25 -5.25
C GLY A 181 1.52 -4.95 -4.52
N HIS A 182 0.76 -4.09 -5.19
CA HIS A 182 0.39 -2.77 -4.70
C HIS A 182 -0.47 -2.88 -3.43
N PHE A 183 -1.62 -3.52 -3.56
CA PHE A 183 -2.54 -3.71 -2.45
C PHE A 183 -1.89 -4.34 -1.21
N PRO A 184 -1.16 -5.47 -1.29
CA PRO A 184 -0.56 -6.09 -0.11
C PRO A 184 0.48 -5.23 0.60
N THR A 185 1.22 -4.39 -0.14
CA THR A 185 2.25 -3.52 0.44
C THR A 185 1.69 -2.28 1.14
N GLU A 186 0.44 -1.89 0.85
CA GLU A 186 -0.19 -0.70 1.41
C GLU A 186 -1.36 -1.01 2.35
N ASP A 187 -2.11 -2.10 2.15
CA ASP A 187 -3.26 -2.45 2.99
C ASP A 187 -2.92 -2.61 4.48
N VAL A 188 -1.68 -2.89 4.78
CA VAL A 188 -1.15 -2.96 6.15
C VAL A 188 -1.43 -1.69 6.97
N VAL A 189 -1.55 -0.53 6.33
CA VAL A 189 -1.85 0.74 7.00
C VAL A 189 -3.31 0.85 7.45
N CYS A 190 -4.23 0.15 6.80
CA CYS A 190 -5.67 0.27 7.12
C CYS A 190 -5.98 -0.11 8.57
N GLN A 191 -5.33 -1.13 9.12
CA GLN A 191 -5.49 -1.51 10.52
C GLN A 191 -4.94 -0.45 11.48
N GLU A 192 -3.83 0.18 11.13
CA GLU A 192 -3.25 1.26 11.93
C GLU A 192 -4.14 2.51 11.92
N ILE A 193 -4.74 2.85 10.78
CA ILE A 193 -5.74 3.93 10.68
C ILE A 193 -6.92 3.63 11.61
N VAL A 194 -7.47 2.42 11.57
CA VAL A 194 -8.57 2.01 12.46
C VAL A 194 -8.17 2.15 13.93
N ARG A 195 -6.99 1.65 14.30
CA ARG A 195 -6.49 1.73 15.67
C ARG A 195 -6.38 3.17 16.15
N ARG A 196 -5.74 4.04 15.37
CA ARG A 196 -5.55 5.47 15.70
C ARG A 196 -6.86 6.22 15.80
N LEU A 197 -7.79 5.99 14.88
CA LEU A 197 -9.11 6.63 14.91
C LEU A 197 -9.89 6.21 16.15
N ARG A 198 -9.89 4.93 16.53
CA ARG A 198 -10.54 4.45 17.75
C ARG A 198 -9.93 5.02 19.03
N GLU A 199 -8.60 5.17 19.07
CA GLU A 199 -7.92 5.76 20.21
C GLU A 199 -8.19 7.27 20.34
N THR A 200 -8.25 7.97 19.19
CA THR A 200 -8.46 9.43 19.17
C THR A 200 -9.93 9.80 19.37
N PHE A 201 -10.85 8.97 18.87
CA PHE A 201 -12.30 9.21 18.87
C PHE A 201 -13.02 7.96 19.41
N PRO A 202 -12.91 7.66 20.71
CA PRO A 202 -13.43 6.42 21.28
C PRO A 202 -14.96 6.32 21.23
N GLU A 203 -15.66 7.43 21.00
CA GLU A 203 -17.11 7.50 20.85
C GLU A 203 -17.59 7.10 19.45
N LEU A 204 -16.67 7.00 18.47
CA LEU A 204 -17.03 6.70 17.09
C LEU A 204 -16.83 5.22 16.79
N GLU A 205 -17.79 4.66 16.07
CA GLU A 205 -17.63 3.34 15.49
C GLU A 205 -16.73 3.42 14.25
N VAL A 206 -15.58 2.74 14.29
CA VAL A 206 -14.61 2.70 13.21
C VAL A 206 -14.30 1.26 12.86
N THR A 207 -14.51 0.88 11.61
CA THR A 207 -14.24 -0.48 11.11
C THR A 207 -13.42 -0.44 9.84
N LYS A 208 -12.63 -1.50 9.60
CA LYS A 208 -12.02 -1.74 8.28
C LYS A 208 -13.08 -2.39 7.40
N SER A 209 -13.16 -1.98 6.15
CA SER A 209 -14.05 -2.59 5.15
C SER A 209 -13.81 -4.10 5.06
N ALA A 210 -14.89 -4.86 5.04
CA ALA A 210 -14.87 -6.30 4.89
C ALA A 210 -14.85 -6.76 3.42
N VAL A 211 -15.26 -5.87 2.50
CA VAL A 211 -15.38 -6.18 1.07
C VAL A 211 -14.21 -5.65 0.25
N HIS A 212 -13.41 -4.72 0.81
CA HIS A 212 -12.25 -4.24 0.07
C HIS A 212 -11.17 -5.31 -0.05
N GLY A 213 -10.52 -5.39 -1.20
CA GLY A 213 -9.53 -6.42 -1.44
C GLY A 213 -8.75 -6.16 -2.73
N ASP A 214 -7.67 -6.94 -2.89
CA ASP A 214 -6.81 -6.83 -4.07
C ASP A 214 -7.57 -7.09 -5.37
N ALA A 215 -7.52 -6.11 -6.29
CA ALA A 215 -8.10 -6.22 -7.61
C ALA A 215 -7.32 -7.17 -8.53
N VAL A 216 -6.03 -7.42 -8.21
CA VAL A 216 -5.15 -8.28 -8.99
C VAL A 216 -5.30 -9.73 -8.54
N LYS A 217 -5.53 -10.62 -9.48
CA LYS A 217 -5.62 -12.07 -9.23
C LYS A 217 -4.54 -12.80 -9.99
N PHE A 218 -3.99 -13.84 -9.42
CA PHE A 218 -2.99 -14.70 -10.05
C PHE A 218 -3.65 -16.00 -10.51
N TYR A 219 -3.45 -16.34 -11.80
CA TYR A 219 -3.85 -17.63 -12.32
C TYR A 219 -2.62 -18.55 -12.33
N MET A 220 -2.66 -19.61 -11.53
CA MET A 220 -1.63 -20.64 -11.49
C MET A 220 -2.21 -21.94 -12.06
N ARG A 221 -1.42 -22.64 -12.89
CA ARG A 221 -1.77 -23.95 -13.44
C ARG A 221 -1.25 -25.06 -12.54
#